data_bddecaa653a3f19a4c06c2153726d7c1
#
_entry.id   bddecaa653a3f19a4c06c2153726d7c1
#
_cell.length_a   1.000
_cell.length_b   1.000
_cell.length_c   1.000
_cell.angle_alpha   90.00
_cell.angle_beta   90.00
_cell.angle_gamma   90.00
#
_symmetry.space_group_name_H-M   'P 1'
#
loop_
_entity.id
_entity.type
_entity.pdbx_description
1 polymer ?
#
loop_
_entity_poly.entity_id
_entity_poly.type
_entity_poly.pdbx_seq_one_letter_code
_entity_poly.pdbx_strand_id
1 'polypeptide(L)'
;MLLCLGDLFQIDDGWEPKVGDWLETDAQKFPHGLKGMVEEIHAAGFQAGLWLAPFVCEKDSALFRQHPDWLLKVNGAPWCCGCNWSSFYALDIDNPAVLDYLRRVFDRVLNDWGFDLVKLDFLYGAAPFGNARESRAARMYRAMELLRTWCGQKQILGCGVPVMPAFGLVEYCRVSSTAKSLSRIRATQPRARSDRRTPK
;
A
#
# COMPACT_ATOMS: atom_id res chain seq x y z
N MET A 1 10.74 1.92 10.51
CA MET A 1 11.66 0.76 10.43
C MET A 1 12.38 0.86 9.09
N LEU A 2 13.68 1.09 9.12
CA LEU A 2 14.52 1.15 7.93
C LEU A 2 14.92 -0.26 7.53
N LEU A 3 14.65 -0.64 6.29
CA LEU A 3 15.17 -1.86 5.69
C LEU A 3 16.24 -1.46 4.68
N CYS A 4 17.48 -1.76 4.96
CA CYS A 4 18.56 -1.71 3.98
C CYS A 4 18.61 -3.09 3.31
N LEU A 5 18.20 -3.18 2.05
CA LEU A 5 18.33 -4.36 1.21
C LEU A 5 19.38 -4.01 0.13
N GLY A 6 20.66 -4.24 0.39
CA GLY A 6 21.71 -3.95 -0.57
C GLY A 6 21.77 -2.46 -0.92
N ASP A 7 21.37 -2.10 -2.13
CA ASP A 7 21.49 -0.73 -2.68
C ASP A 7 20.24 0.14 -2.50
N LEU A 8 19.23 -0.32 -1.74
CA LEU A 8 17.95 0.36 -1.55
C LEU A 8 17.72 0.72 -0.07
N PHE A 9 17.33 1.97 0.15
CA PHE A 9 16.94 2.52 1.44
C PHE A 9 15.45 2.88 1.40
N GLN A 10 14.59 2.15 2.13
CA GLN A 10 13.14 2.34 2.08
C GLN A 10 12.59 2.94 3.38
N ILE A 11 11.83 4.03 3.24
CA ILE A 11 11.01 4.62 4.29
C ILE A 11 9.65 3.92 4.26
N ASP A 12 9.27 3.26 5.37
CA ASP A 12 7.99 2.55 5.50
C ASP A 12 6.90 3.46 6.10
N ASP A 13 5.70 2.93 6.37
CA ASP A 13 4.53 3.57 6.97
C ASP A 13 4.87 4.53 8.14
N GLY A 14 4.23 5.68 8.16
CA GLY A 14 4.33 6.70 9.23
C GLY A 14 5.18 7.93 8.87
N TRP A 15 5.51 8.15 7.61
CA TRP A 15 6.10 9.39 7.12
C TRP A 15 5.04 10.47 6.85
N GLU A 16 3.83 10.06 6.53
CA GLU A 16 2.65 10.88 6.29
C GLU A 16 1.94 11.26 7.61
N PRO A 17 1.16 12.35 7.65
CA PRO A 17 0.34 12.70 8.81
C PRO A 17 -0.71 11.62 9.12
N LYS A 18 -1.36 11.12 8.07
CA LYS A 18 -2.39 10.07 8.10
C LYS A 18 -2.42 9.31 6.78
N VAL A 19 -2.73 8.00 6.82
CA VAL A 19 -2.92 7.19 5.61
C VAL A 19 -4.03 7.77 4.75
N GLY A 20 -3.66 8.21 3.55
CA GLY A 20 -4.53 8.96 2.64
C GLY A 20 -4.06 10.39 2.37
N ASP A 21 -3.39 11.05 3.32
CA ASP A 21 -2.92 12.42 3.19
C ASP A 21 -1.50 12.48 2.58
N TRP A 22 -1.34 11.90 1.38
CA TRP A 22 -0.05 11.60 0.74
C TRP A 22 0.73 12.81 0.20
N LEU A 23 0.13 13.99 0.14
CA LEU A 23 0.80 15.20 -0.35
C LEU A 23 1.54 15.98 0.74
N GLU A 24 1.41 15.53 1.99
CA GLU A 24 2.02 16.15 3.16
C GLU A 24 2.91 15.14 3.90
N THR A 25 3.86 15.65 4.68
CA THR A 25 4.70 14.86 5.56
C THR A 25 4.34 15.14 7.02
N ASP A 26 4.55 14.17 7.90
CA ASP A 26 4.47 14.40 9.35
C ASP A 26 5.55 15.43 9.75
N ALA A 27 5.13 16.66 10.02
CA ALA A 27 6.04 17.77 10.31
C ALA A 27 6.86 17.59 11.61
N GLN A 28 6.44 16.71 12.51
CA GLN A 28 7.22 16.39 13.72
C GLN A 28 8.37 15.45 13.40
N LYS A 29 8.17 14.49 12.49
CA LYS A 29 9.19 13.52 12.07
C LYS A 29 10.07 14.06 10.94
N PHE A 30 9.46 14.81 10.02
CA PHE A 30 10.10 15.32 8.81
C PHE A 30 9.88 16.84 8.67
N PRO A 31 10.46 17.66 9.57
CA PRO A 31 10.21 19.10 9.59
C PRO A 31 10.68 19.83 8.32
N HIS A 32 11.58 19.20 7.55
CA HIS A 32 12.10 19.74 6.28
C HIS A 32 11.56 18.98 5.04
N GLY A 33 10.54 18.12 5.23
CA GLY A 33 10.01 17.25 4.18
C GLY A 33 10.95 16.10 3.82
N LEU A 34 10.65 15.39 2.72
CA LEU A 34 11.37 14.18 2.33
C LEU A 34 12.45 14.42 1.26
N LYS A 35 12.37 15.51 0.50
CA LYS A 35 13.27 15.75 -0.63
C LYS A 35 14.75 15.77 -0.22
N GLY A 36 15.11 16.54 0.81
CA GLY A 36 16.49 16.60 1.31
C GLY A 36 17.00 15.23 1.79
N MET A 37 16.13 14.44 2.43
CA MET A 37 16.48 13.07 2.84
C MET A 37 16.75 12.14 1.65
N VAL A 38 15.98 12.26 0.57
CA VAL A 38 16.23 11.50 -0.67
C VAL A 38 17.59 11.89 -1.27
N GLU A 39 17.90 13.17 -1.29
CA GLU A 39 19.21 13.66 -1.76
C GLU A 39 20.38 13.11 -0.92
N GLU A 40 20.23 13.02 0.40
CA GLU A 40 21.20 12.39 1.31
C GLU A 40 21.35 10.88 1.05
N ILE A 41 20.23 10.17 0.83
CA ILE A 41 20.25 8.73 0.49
C ILE A 41 21.01 8.50 -0.82
N HIS A 42 20.75 9.31 -1.84
CA HIS A 42 21.45 9.23 -3.12
C HIS A 42 22.94 9.57 -2.98
N ALA A 43 23.27 10.60 -2.20
CA ALA A 43 24.67 10.98 -1.94
C ALA A 43 25.44 9.87 -1.21
N ALA A 44 24.77 9.05 -0.41
CA ALA A 44 25.33 7.87 0.24
C ALA A 44 25.43 6.64 -0.68
N GLY A 45 25.01 6.74 -1.95
CA GLY A 45 25.11 5.69 -2.96
C GLY A 45 23.94 4.71 -2.97
N PHE A 46 22.81 5.01 -2.31
CA PHE A 46 21.63 4.17 -2.27
C PHE A 46 20.49 4.70 -3.14
N GLN A 47 19.61 3.81 -3.58
CA GLN A 47 18.30 4.18 -4.12
C GLN A 47 17.33 4.46 -2.96
N ALA A 48 16.39 5.38 -3.17
CA ALA A 48 15.39 5.77 -2.19
C ALA A 48 14.04 5.12 -2.51
N GLY A 49 13.43 4.46 -1.52
CA GLY A 49 12.10 3.86 -1.61
C GLY A 49 11.11 4.48 -0.61
N LEU A 50 9.83 4.58 -1.00
CA LEU A 50 8.76 5.10 -0.15
C LEU A 50 7.57 4.13 -0.11
N TRP A 51 7.01 3.94 1.09
CA TRP A 51 5.76 3.20 1.28
C TRP A 51 4.54 4.10 1.02
N LEU A 52 3.52 3.53 0.38
CA LEU A 52 2.21 4.14 0.14
C LEU A 52 1.11 3.07 0.20
N ALA A 53 -0.10 3.45 0.58
CA ALA A 53 -1.32 2.64 0.41
C ALA A 53 -2.34 3.41 -0.47
N PRO A 54 -2.11 3.48 -1.79
CA PRO A 54 -2.72 4.49 -2.65
C PRO A 54 -4.24 4.36 -2.79
N PHE A 55 -4.79 3.17 -2.63
CA PHE A 55 -6.22 2.92 -2.86
C PHE A 55 -7.07 2.91 -1.60
N VAL A 56 -6.50 3.36 -0.48
CA VAL A 56 -7.22 3.42 0.80
C VAL A 56 -6.89 4.71 1.54
N CYS A 57 -7.77 5.11 2.46
CA CYS A 57 -7.50 6.16 3.42
C CYS A 57 -8.04 5.77 4.81
N GLU A 58 -7.35 6.18 5.86
CA GLU A 58 -7.84 5.98 7.22
C GLU A 58 -8.93 6.99 7.60
N LYS A 59 -9.78 6.61 8.57
CA LYS A 59 -10.94 7.41 9.00
C LYS A 59 -10.54 8.80 9.50
N ASP A 60 -9.38 8.90 10.15
CA ASP A 60 -8.91 10.16 10.73
C ASP A 60 -8.09 11.03 9.77
N SER A 61 -7.95 10.62 8.49
CA SER A 61 -7.29 11.44 7.47
C SER A 61 -8.11 12.67 7.09
N ALA A 62 -7.44 13.71 6.61
CA ALA A 62 -8.11 14.87 6.03
C ALA A 62 -8.87 14.48 4.77
N LEU A 63 -8.30 13.58 3.95
CA LEU A 63 -8.92 13.05 2.75
C LEU A 63 -10.29 12.41 3.04
N PHE A 64 -10.38 11.54 4.04
CA PHE A 64 -11.65 10.89 4.41
C PHE A 64 -12.72 11.90 4.82
N ARG A 65 -12.34 12.93 5.59
CA ARG A 65 -13.29 13.94 6.09
C ARG A 65 -13.73 14.94 5.02
N GLN A 66 -12.81 15.34 4.13
CA GLN A 66 -13.06 16.38 3.14
C GLN A 66 -13.70 15.85 1.85
N HIS A 67 -13.47 14.57 1.53
CA HIS A 67 -13.90 13.96 0.28
C HIS A 67 -14.69 12.66 0.49
N PRO A 68 -15.84 12.70 1.19
CA PRO A 68 -16.68 11.50 1.41
C PRO A 68 -17.29 10.94 0.11
N ASP A 69 -17.27 11.69 -0.96
CA ASP A 69 -17.66 11.33 -2.32
C ASP A 69 -16.57 10.54 -3.07
N TRP A 70 -15.34 10.51 -2.57
CA TRP A 70 -14.22 9.73 -3.12
C TRP A 70 -14.19 8.30 -2.60
N LEU A 71 -14.97 8.00 -1.57
CA LEU A 71 -14.99 6.67 -0.95
C LEU A 71 -15.84 5.71 -1.77
N LEU A 72 -15.34 4.51 -1.99
CA LEU A 72 -16.13 3.41 -2.54
C LEU A 72 -17.26 3.08 -1.57
N LYS A 73 -18.51 3.09 -2.06
CA LYS A 73 -19.70 2.88 -1.22
C LYS A 73 -20.43 1.61 -1.60
N VAL A 74 -20.94 0.92 -0.58
CA VAL A 74 -21.85 -0.21 -0.72
C VAL A 74 -23.12 0.09 0.08
N ASN A 75 -24.28 0.05 -0.55
CA ASN A 75 -25.56 0.42 0.06
C ASN A 75 -25.53 1.80 0.73
N GLY A 76 -24.81 2.77 0.11
CA GLY A 76 -24.66 4.13 0.61
C GLY A 76 -23.62 4.34 1.71
N ALA A 77 -23.02 3.29 2.26
CA ALA A 77 -21.99 3.38 3.29
C ALA A 77 -20.57 3.15 2.71
N PRO A 78 -19.54 3.87 3.20
CA PRO A 78 -18.15 3.65 2.81
C PRO A 78 -17.70 2.21 3.08
N TRP A 79 -16.98 1.61 2.12
CA TRP A 79 -16.47 0.26 2.24
C TRP A 79 -15.22 0.21 3.12
N CYS A 80 -15.33 -0.37 4.32
CA CYS A 80 -14.21 -0.60 5.23
C CYS A 80 -13.36 -1.79 4.75
N CYS A 81 -12.06 -1.56 4.55
CA CYS A 81 -11.10 -2.56 4.12
C CYS A 81 -10.38 -3.27 5.27
N GLY A 82 -10.43 -2.69 6.49
CA GLY A 82 -9.78 -3.26 7.66
C GLY A 82 -9.72 -2.31 8.85
N CYS A 83 -9.13 -2.79 9.94
CA CYS A 83 -9.08 -2.10 11.21
C CYS A 83 -7.67 -1.63 11.63
N ASN A 84 -6.73 -1.55 10.68
CA ASN A 84 -5.44 -0.91 10.94
C ASN A 84 -5.67 0.59 11.17
N TRP A 85 -4.74 1.26 11.87
CA TRP A 85 -4.85 2.68 12.22
C TRP A 85 -6.20 3.00 12.89
N SER A 86 -6.91 4.01 12.40
CA SER A 86 -8.29 4.35 12.84
C SER A 86 -9.40 3.63 12.06
N SER A 87 -9.12 2.46 11.48
CA SER A 87 -9.84 1.79 10.39
C SER A 87 -9.63 2.50 9.06
N PHE A 88 -9.59 1.74 7.96
CA PHE A 88 -9.33 2.30 6.63
C PHE A 88 -10.35 1.85 5.59
N TYR A 89 -10.56 2.69 4.60
CA TYR A 89 -11.65 2.62 3.65
C TYR A 89 -11.13 2.71 2.23
N ALA A 90 -11.81 1.99 1.31
CA ALA A 90 -11.46 1.99 -0.10
C ALA A 90 -11.78 3.32 -0.76
N LEU A 91 -10.88 3.81 -1.60
CA LEU A 91 -11.14 4.88 -2.55
C LEU A 91 -11.81 4.32 -3.81
N ASP A 92 -12.71 5.09 -4.42
CA ASP A 92 -13.36 4.69 -5.66
C ASP A 92 -12.49 5.04 -6.88
N ILE A 93 -11.84 4.03 -7.47
CA ILE A 93 -11.00 4.19 -8.67
C ILE A 93 -11.81 4.48 -9.95
N ASP A 94 -13.14 4.51 -9.89
CA ASP A 94 -13.99 4.99 -10.98
C ASP A 94 -14.26 6.50 -10.89
N ASN A 95 -13.91 7.13 -9.77
CA ASN A 95 -14.02 8.56 -9.58
C ASN A 95 -12.81 9.29 -10.19
N PRO A 96 -13.01 10.16 -11.22
CA PRO A 96 -11.90 10.88 -11.85
C PRO A 96 -11.10 11.76 -10.88
N ALA A 97 -11.74 12.33 -9.86
CA ALA A 97 -11.07 13.16 -8.87
C ALA A 97 -10.09 12.35 -8.00
N VAL A 98 -10.42 11.10 -7.68
CA VAL A 98 -9.51 10.16 -7.01
C VAL A 98 -8.30 9.88 -7.89
N LEU A 99 -8.52 9.60 -9.17
CA LEU A 99 -7.42 9.32 -10.11
C LEU A 99 -6.50 10.54 -10.29
N ASP A 100 -7.07 11.74 -10.38
CA ASP A 100 -6.27 12.98 -10.47
C ASP A 100 -5.48 13.24 -9.18
N TYR A 101 -6.09 13.02 -8.03
CA TYR A 101 -5.39 13.10 -6.74
C TYR A 101 -4.20 12.14 -6.69
N LEU A 102 -4.42 10.86 -7.00
CA LEU A 102 -3.36 9.85 -6.99
C LEU A 102 -2.26 10.15 -8.00
N ARG A 103 -2.60 10.59 -9.21
CA ARG A 103 -1.62 11.03 -10.21
C ARG A 103 -0.71 12.12 -9.63
N ARG A 104 -1.27 13.14 -8.94
CA ARG A 104 -0.48 14.19 -8.28
C ARG A 104 0.39 13.66 -7.14
N VAL A 105 -0.10 12.66 -6.40
CA VAL A 105 0.70 11.99 -5.36
C VAL A 105 1.92 11.32 -5.96
N PHE A 106 1.75 10.51 -7.02
CA PHE A 106 2.87 9.83 -7.68
C PHE A 106 3.84 10.81 -8.32
N ASP A 107 3.36 11.88 -8.93
CA ASP A 107 4.19 12.96 -9.47
C ASP A 107 5.04 13.62 -8.37
N ARG A 108 4.42 13.97 -7.23
CA ARG A 108 5.12 14.51 -6.06
C ARG A 108 6.20 13.56 -5.54
N VAL A 109 5.86 12.30 -5.36
CA VAL A 109 6.78 11.30 -4.77
C VAL A 109 7.95 11.00 -5.70
N LEU A 110 7.67 10.75 -6.99
CA LEU A 110 8.67 10.24 -7.92
C LEU A 110 9.47 11.35 -8.62
N ASN A 111 8.85 12.49 -8.89
CA ASN A 111 9.47 13.59 -9.63
C ASN A 111 9.91 14.74 -8.71
N ASP A 112 9.05 15.22 -7.82
CA ASP A 112 9.42 16.35 -6.95
C ASP A 112 10.38 15.92 -5.83
N TRP A 113 10.09 14.78 -5.14
CA TRP A 113 10.93 14.26 -4.06
C TRP A 113 12.05 13.35 -4.57
N GLY A 114 11.88 12.71 -5.72
CA GLY A 114 12.94 11.97 -6.42
C GLY A 114 13.09 10.52 -5.99
N PHE A 115 12.07 9.87 -5.38
CA PHE A 115 12.12 8.45 -5.04
C PHE A 115 12.28 7.56 -6.27
N ASP A 116 12.99 6.43 -6.12
CA ASP A 116 13.29 5.46 -7.17
C ASP A 116 12.37 4.25 -7.13
N LEU A 117 11.85 3.92 -5.95
CA LEU A 117 10.95 2.81 -5.71
C LEU A 117 9.75 3.25 -4.87
N VAL A 118 8.59 2.72 -5.21
CA VAL A 118 7.41 2.79 -4.34
C VAL A 118 6.99 1.39 -3.88
N LYS A 119 6.88 1.21 -2.56
CA LYS A 119 6.23 0.04 -1.96
C LYS A 119 4.76 0.36 -1.79
N LEU A 120 3.92 -0.28 -2.59
CA LEU A 120 2.48 -0.04 -2.66
C LEU A 120 1.75 -1.14 -1.91
N ASP A 121 1.15 -0.81 -0.78
CA ASP A 121 0.48 -1.78 0.10
C ASP A 121 -1.05 -1.63 0.06
N PHE A 122 -1.75 -2.61 0.62
CA PHE A 122 -3.21 -2.68 0.66
C PHE A 122 -3.88 -2.52 -0.72
N LEU A 123 -3.20 -2.98 -1.78
CA LEU A 123 -3.65 -2.81 -3.16
C LEU A 123 -5.01 -3.47 -3.43
N TYR A 124 -5.41 -4.48 -2.64
CA TYR A 124 -6.75 -5.07 -2.73
C TYR A 124 -7.90 -4.07 -2.52
N GLY A 125 -7.61 -2.91 -1.91
CA GLY A 125 -8.57 -1.82 -1.73
C GLY A 125 -9.12 -1.27 -3.05
N ALA A 126 -8.37 -1.37 -4.16
CA ALA A 126 -8.82 -0.96 -5.48
C ALA A 126 -9.98 -1.80 -6.03
N ALA A 127 -10.01 -3.10 -5.66
CA ALA A 127 -10.98 -4.05 -6.21
C ALA A 127 -11.48 -5.03 -5.12
N PRO A 128 -12.17 -4.56 -4.09
CA PRO A 128 -12.76 -5.44 -3.09
C PRO A 128 -13.84 -6.35 -3.71
N PHE A 129 -14.50 -5.89 -4.75
CA PHE A 129 -15.47 -6.62 -5.58
C PHE A 129 -15.48 -6.09 -7.01
N GLY A 130 -16.12 -6.82 -7.92
CA GLY A 130 -16.44 -6.35 -9.27
C GLY A 130 -17.77 -5.59 -9.30
N ASN A 131 -18.18 -5.19 -10.50
CA ASN A 131 -19.48 -4.57 -10.77
C ASN A 131 -20.13 -5.18 -12.04
N ALA A 132 -21.27 -4.64 -12.48
CA ALA A 132 -21.97 -5.15 -13.67
C ALA A 132 -21.18 -5.03 -14.98
N ARG A 133 -20.15 -4.18 -15.01
CA ARG A 133 -19.33 -3.89 -16.21
C ARG A 133 -17.98 -4.59 -16.19
N GLU A 134 -17.46 -4.86 -14.98
CA GLU A 134 -16.07 -5.27 -14.79
C GLU A 134 -15.97 -6.29 -13.66
N SER A 135 -15.28 -7.42 -13.94
CA SER A 135 -14.97 -8.40 -12.91
C SER A 135 -13.97 -7.81 -11.90
N ARG A 136 -13.90 -8.40 -10.69
CA ARG A 136 -12.91 -8.03 -9.69
C ARG A 136 -11.47 -8.13 -10.23
N ALA A 137 -11.18 -9.16 -11.01
CA ALA A 137 -9.86 -9.37 -11.60
C ALA A 137 -9.51 -8.28 -12.64
N ALA A 138 -10.46 -7.94 -13.53
CA ALA A 138 -10.28 -6.88 -14.51
C ALA A 138 -10.10 -5.51 -13.84
N ARG A 139 -10.90 -5.21 -12.81
CA ARG A 139 -10.76 -3.97 -12.01
C ARG A 139 -9.39 -3.88 -11.34
N MET A 140 -8.91 -4.98 -10.77
CA MET A 140 -7.57 -5.02 -10.18
C MET A 140 -6.48 -4.81 -11.23
N TYR A 141 -6.59 -5.46 -12.39
CA TYR A 141 -5.64 -5.29 -13.49
C TYR A 141 -5.57 -3.83 -13.95
N ARG A 142 -6.73 -3.20 -14.17
CA ARG A 142 -6.83 -1.77 -14.51
C ARG A 142 -6.18 -0.87 -13.45
N ALA A 143 -6.38 -1.18 -12.16
CA ALA A 143 -5.73 -0.44 -11.08
C ALA A 143 -4.19 -0.57 -11.16
N MET A 144 -3.67 -1.75 -11.47
CA MET A 144 -2.23 -1.96 -11.63
C MET A 144 -1.68 -1.26 -12.87
N GLU A 145 -2.43 -1.20 -13.99
CA GLU A 145 -2.06 -0.43 -15.18
C GLU A 145 -1.97 1.08 -14.89
N LEU A 146 -2.91 1.63 -14.10
CA LEU A 146 -2.86 3.02 -13.64
C LEU A 146 -1.58 3.29 -12.85
N LEU A 147 -1.26 2.43 -11.86
CA LEU A 147 -0.04 2.55 -11.08
C LEU A 147 1.22 2.50 -11.94
N ARG A 148 1.31 1.55 -12.88
CA ARG A 148 2.44 1.48 -13.81
C ARG A 148 2.54 2.72 -14.69
N THR A 149 1.42 3.26 -15.14
CA THR A 149 1.39 4.49 -15.94
C THR A 149 1.95 5.68 -15.16
N TRP A 150 1.55 5.83 -13.88
CA TRP A 150 2.03 6.94 -13.05
C TRP A 150 3.49 6.75 -12.59
N CYS A 151 3.91 5.51 -12.38
CA CYS A 151 5.30 5.21 -11.97
C CYS A 151 6.30 5.22 -13.14
N GLY A 152 5.83 5.12 -14.40
CA GLY A 152 6.72 5.10 -15.57
C GLY A 152 7.74 3.97 -15.48
N GLN A 153 9.02 4.31 -15.38
CA GLN A 153 10.14 3.35 -15.26
C GLN A 153 10.63 3.13 -13.82
N LYS A 154 10.01 3.80 -12.85
CA LYS A 154 10.37 3.62 -11.44
C LYS A 154 9.92 2.26 -10.93
N GLN A 155 10.61 1.73 -9.93
CA GLN A 155 10.35 0.40 -9.40
C GLN A 155 9.09 0.36 -8.53
N ILE A 156 8.31 -0.72 -8.66
CA ILE A 156 7.11 -0.97 -7.85
C ILE A 156 7.29 -2.28 -7.07
N LEU A 157 7.15 -2.21 -5.74
CA LEU A 157 6.96 -3.38 -4.88
C LEU A 157 5.47 -3.47 -4.53
N GLY A 158 4.74 -4.37 -5.17
CA GLY A 158 3.32 -4.61 -4.93
C GLY A 158 3.08 -5.47 -3.69
N CYS A 159 2.21 -5.00 -2.78
CA CYS A 159 1.81 -5.70 -1.57
C CYS A 159 0.29 -5.76 -1.46
N GLY A 160 -0.27 -6.90 -1.03
CA GLY A 160 -1.72 -7.07 -0.93
C GLY A 160 -2.43 -7.09 -2.28
N VAL A 161 -1.75 -7.48 -3.34
CA VAL A 161 -2.30 -7.67 -4.68
C VAL A 161 -2.16 -9.14 -5.10
N PRO A 162 -3.16 -9.73 -5.79
CA PRO A 162 -3.00 -11.04 -6.43
C PRO A 162 -1.91 -10.98 -7.49
N VAL A 163 -1.09 -12.05 -7.58
CA VAL A 163 0.07 -12.08 -8.49
C VAL A 163 -0.33 -11.89 -9.96
N MET A 164 -1.42 -12.52 -10.40
CA MET A 164 -1.83 -12.48 -11.82
C MET A 164 -2.12 -11.07 -12.34
N PRO A 165 -2.91 -10.21 -11.67
CA PRO A 165 -3.10 -8.83 -12.11
C PRO A 165 -1.84 -7.95 -12.01
N ALA A 166 -0.85 -8.35 -11.23
CA ALA A 166 0.41 -7.61 -11.06
C ALA A 166 1.50 -8.04 -12.04
N PHE A 167 1.31 -9.20 -12.71
CA PHE A 167 2.32 -9.78 -13.58
C PHE A 167 2.68 -8.86 -14.74
N GLY A 168 3.98 -8.57 -14.88
CA GLY A 168 4.51 -7.65 -15.90
C GLY A 168 4.31 -6.17 -15.62
N LEU A 169 3.65 -5.80 -14.49
CA LEU A 169 3.38 -4.42 -14.10
C LEU A 169 4.17 -3.96 -12.87
N VAL A 170 4.81 -4.89 -12.15
CA VAL A 170 5.64 -4.61 -10.98
C VAL A 170 6.97 -5.37 -11.06
N GLU A 171 8.03 -4.82 -10.45
CA GLU A 171 9.33 -5.48 -10.35
C GLU A 171 9.36 -6.50 -9.20
N TYR A 172 8.64 -6.21 -8.13
CA TYR A 172 8.58 -7.06 -6.94
C TYR A 172 7.14 -7.23 -6.45
N CYS A 173 6.82 -8.43 -5.93
CA CYS A 173 5.51 -8.71 -5.35
C CYS A 173 5.67 -9.48 -4.04
N ARG A 174 5.11 -8.94 -2.94
CA ARG A 174 5.04 -9.65 -1.67
C ARG A 174 3.89 -10.66 -1.71
N VAL A 175 4.21 -11.94 -1.70
CA VAL A 175 3.25 -13.05 -1.81
C VAL A 175 2.87 -13.68 -0.47
N SER A 176 3.47 -13.22 0.65
CA SER A 176 3.19 -13.75 1.99
C SER A 176 2.85 -12.65 2.98
N SER A 177 2.35 -13.05 4.16
CA SER A 177 2.14 -12.14 5.27
C SER A 177 3.47 -11.61 5.83
N THR A 178 3.43 -10.50 6.54
CA THR A 178 4.60 -9.94 7.24
C THR A 178 5.10 -10.88 8.33
N ALA A 179 6.37 -10.75 8.74
CA ALA A 179 7.03 -11.61 9.73
C ALA A 179 6.24 -11.77 11.05
N LYS A 180 5.46 -10.80 11.47
CA LYS A 180 4.59 -10.89 12.66
C LYS A 180 3.48 -11.94 12.52
N SER A 181 3.01 -12.23 11.31
CA SER A 181 2.01 -13.27 11.07
C SER A 181 2.63 -14.68 11.06
N LEU A 182 3.90 -14.83 10.68
CA LEU A 182 4.59 -16.13 10.69
C LEU A 182 4.80 -16.67 12.10
N SER A 183 4.98 -15.82 13.12
CA SER A 183 5.10 -16.24 14.51
C SER A 183 3.78 -16.82 15.06
N ARG A 184 2.63 -16.37 14.59
CA ARG A 184 1.30 -16.94 14.95
C ARG A 184 1.04 -18.29 14.29
N ILE A 185 1.49 -18.51 13.08
CA ILE A 185 1.31 -19.79 12.36
C ILE A 185 2.11 -20.92 13.05
N ARG A 186 3.29 -20.64 13.62
CA ARG A 186 4.06 -21.64 14.38
C ARG A 186 3.41 -22.08 15.70
N ALA A 187 2.57 -21.25 16.30
CA ALA A 187 1.89 -21.55 17.56
C ALA A 187 0.67 -22.47 17.42
N THR A 188 0.21 -22.76 16.19
CA THR A 188 -0.98 -23.58 15.90
C THR A 188 -0.66 -24.99 15.37
N GLN A 189 0.56 -25.50 15.53
CA GLN A 189 0.82 -26.90 15.20
C GLN A 189 0.02 -27.81 16.14
N PRO A 190 -0.77 -28.78 15.64
CA PRO A 190 -1.55 -29.67 16.49
C PRO A 190 -0.60 -30.52 17.33
N ARG A 191 -0.87 -30.57 18.63
CA ARG A 191 -0.19 -31.48 19.55
C ARG A 191 -0.39 -32.90 19.04
N ALA A 192 0.71 -33.63 18.83
CA ALA A 192 0.69 -35.04 18.54
C ALA A 192 -0.16 -35.76 19.59
N ARG A 193 -1.13 -36.56 19.16
CA ARG A 193 -1.92 -37.44 20.02
C ARG A 193 -0.95 -38.41 20.71
N SER A 194 -0.84 -38.33 22.01
CA SER A 194 -0.21 -39.36 22.79
C SER A 194 -1.07 -40.62 22.71
N ASP A 195 -0.59 -41.67 22.02
CA ASP A 195 -1.14 -43.01 22.07
C ASP A 195 -0.99 -43.54 23.51
N ARG A 196 -2.09 -43.48 24.27
CA ARG A 196 -2.21 -44.29 25.51
C ARG A 196 -2.63 -45.68 25.09
N ARG A 197 -1.67 -46.57 24.89
CA ARG A 197 -1.93 -48.01 24.95
C ARG A 197 -2.06 -48.38 26.42
N THR A 198 -3.22 -48.80 26.84
CA THR A 198 -3.45 -49.53 28.10
C THR A 198 -2.92 -50.95 27.94
N PRO A 199 -2.11 -51.46 28.85
CA PRO A 199 -1.80 -52.88 28.90
C PRO A 199 -2.95 -53.65 29.58
N LYS A 200 -3.21 -54.85 29.08
CA LYS A 200 -4.05 -55.85 29.73
C LYS A 200 -3.37 -56.42 30.96
#